data_c366581fbfa8cb7f68fcb6d0f89cc5fe
#
_entry.id   c366581fbfa8cb7f68fcb6d0f89cc5fe
#
_cell.length_a   1.000
_cell.length_b   1.000
_cell.length_c   1.000
_cell.angle_alpha   90.00
_cell.angle_beta   90.00
_cell.angle_gamma   90.00
#
_symmetry.space_group_name_H-M   'P 1'
#
loop_
_entity.id
_entity.type
_entity.pdbx_description
1 polymer ?
#
loop_
_entity_poly.entity_id
_entity_poly.type
_entity_poly.pdbx_seq_one_letter_code
_entity_poly.pdbx_strand_id
1 'polypeptide(L)'
;LKANLLSDAIIGGVKALGSAIAGIGKAFVGAMKDGVEYNAQMENYTASFTTMLGDEAKAQKLVNDLKKEAAATPFGMQDLAQSAQTLMSFGMSAEEAQKRMKQLGDISQGDAEKFKSLTLAFAQMSSTGKLTGQDLMQMINAGFNPLEEISRKTGKSIGELKDEMSKGAISADMVAEAFASATSEGGRFYGSMEAQSKTFSGQMATLEDGVASLKGQLAEGLTTMLSGTVLPMVNGWVDELSGAFQKDGVQGLIDAFGGILEEAVQFISEQLPIVVDIASQIIISLVQGLTSALPQITEAAVMLLMTLVNGIIETLPALITAGIQMIGTIISGIAEALPQLIPAAVSAVVQIVQGLLDNLPMVLEAALQLVLGLTQGILDAL
;
A
#
# COMPACT_ATOMS: atom_id res chain seq x y z
N LEU A 1 4.92 -32.12 -37.44
CA LEU A 1 3.81 -31.45 -36.72
C LEU A 1 3.98 -31.58 -35.19
N LYS A 2 4.43 -32.75 -34.65
CA LYS A 2 4.57 -32.96 -33.19
C LYS A 2 5.80 -32.29 -32.58
N ALA A 3 6.91 -32.19 -33.34
CA ALA A 3 8.10 -31.49 -32.92
C ALA A 3 7.85 -29.99 -32.67
N ASN A 4 6.98 -29.36 -33.47
CA ASN A 4 6.66 -27.94 -33.34
C ASN A 4 5.80 -27.63 -32.09
N LEU A 5 4.92 -28.53 -31.66
CA LEU A 5 4.07 -28.31 -30.46
C LEU A 5 4.83 -28.40 -29.15
N LEU A 6 5.84 -29.30 -29.07
CA LEU A 6 6.73 -29.36 -27.90
C LEU A 6 7.67 -28.15 -27.84
N SER A 7 8.21 -27.79 -29.00
CA SER A 7 8.99 -26.54 -29.14
C SER A 7 8.16 -25.34 -28.74
N ASP A 8 6.92 -25.22 -29.22
CA ASP A 8 6.06 -24.07 -28.87
C ASP A 8 5.61 -24.09 -27.42
N ALA A 9 5.40 -25.27 -26.81
CA ALA A 9 5.08 -25.38 -25.38
C ALA A 9 6.30 -25.04 -24.48
N ILE A 10 7.51 -25.48 -24.86
CA ILE A 10 8.76 -25.16 -24.16
C ILE A 10 9.09 -23.67 -24.34
N ILE A 11 9.01 -23.16 -25.56
CA ILE A 11 9.25 -21.75 -25.87
C ILE A 11 8.19 -20.88 -25.15
N GLY A 12 6.93 -21.31 -25.12
CA GLY A 12 5.85 -20.69 -24.38
C GLY A 12 6.12 -20.69 -22.87
N GLY A 13 6.57 -21.80 -22.31
CA GLY A 13 6.95 -21.93 -20.91
C GLY A 13 8.16 -21.06 -20.54
N VAL A 14 9.22 -21.06 -21.37
CA VAL A 14 10.41 -20.19 -21.18
C VAL A 14 10.04 -18.72 -21.32
N LYS A 15 9.19 -18.35 -22.28
CA LYS A 15 8.66 -16.98 -22.41
C LYS A 15 7.80 -16.58 -21.22
N ALA A 16 6.95 -17.47 -20.72
CA ALA A 16 6.13 -17.23 -19.53
C ALA A 16 7.00 -17.04 -18.26
N LEU A 17 8.04 -17.87 -18.08
CA LEU A 17 9.04 -17.72 -17.02
C LEU A 17 9.84 -16.42 -17.19
N GLY A 18 10.31 -16.11 -18.39
CA GLY A 18 10.99 -14.85 -18.69
C GLY A 18 10.13 -13.63 -18.44
N SER A 19 8.85 -13.66 -18.83
CA SER A 19 7.90 -12.58 -18.53
C SER A 19 7.54 -12.47 -17.04
N ALA A 20 7.46 -13.60 -16.32
CA ALA A 20 7.26 -13.60 -14.88
C ALA A 20 8.48 -13.00 -14.14
N ILE A 21 9.70 -13.41 -14.52
CA ILE A 21 10.95 -12.86 -13.97
C ILE A 21 11.07 -11.35 -14.29
N ALA A 22 10.76 -10.95 -15.53
CA ALA A 22 10.73 -9.54 -15.91
C ALA A 22 9.64 -8.75 -15.17
N GLY A 23 8.48 -9.39 -14.90
CA GLY A 23 7.41 -8.84 -14.09
C GLY A 23 7.84 -8.63 -12.63
N ILE A 24 8.50 -9.62 -12.03
CA ILE A 24 9.07 -9.52 -10.68
C ILE A 24 10.15 -8.42 -10.64
N GLY A 25 11.04 -8.36 -11.64
CA GLY A 25 12.05 -7.30 -11.72
C GLY A 25 11.43 -5.90 -11.81
N LYS A 26 10.39 -5.71 -12.63
CA LYS A 26 9.67 -4.43 -12.70
C LYS A 26 8.95 -4.07 -11.41
N ALA A 27 8.29 -5.05 -10.76
CA ALA A 27 7.64 -4.85 -9.47
C ALA A 27 8.65 -4.49 -8.38
N PHE A 28 9.83 -5.14 -8.39
CA PHE A 28 10.92 -4.84 -7.47
C PHE A 28 11.46 -3.42 -7.68
N VAL A 29 11.78 -3.03 -8.92
CA VAL A 29 12.24 -1.67 -9.24
C VAL A 29 11.17 -0.64 -8.86
N GLY A 30 9.89 -0.92 -9.11
CA GLY A 30 8.78 -0.09 -8.67
C GLY A 30 8.72 0.05 -7.15
N ALA A 31 8.84 -1.07 -6.42
CA ALA A 31 8.84 -1.06 -4.96
C ALA A 31 10.03 -0.28 -4.37
N MET A 32 11.22 -0.40 -4.97
CA MET A 32 12.41 0.37 -4.57
C MET A 32 12.23 1.87 -4.82
N LYS A 33 11.68 2.25 -5.97
CA LYS A 33 11.35 3.64 -6.27
C LYS A 33 10.36 4.21 -5.24
N ASP A 34 9.23 3.52 -5.02
CA ASP A 34 8.23 3.93 -4.03
C ASP A 34 8.84 4.05 -2.62
N GLY A 35 9.76 3.13 -2.27
CA GLY A 35 10.48 3.15 -1.00
C GLY A 35 11.41 4.35 -0.86
N VAL A 36 12.15 4.72 -1.91
CA VAL A 36 12.97 5.94 -1.94
C VAL A 36 12.08 7.18 -1.80
N GLU A 37 10.96 7.25 -2.50
CA GLU A 37 9.99 8.35 -2.40
C GLU A 37 9.41 8.46 -0.98
N TYR A 38 9.05 7.33 -0.36
CA TYR A 38 8.62 7.28 1.02
C TYR A 38 9.69 7.82 1.99
N ASN A 39 10.93 7.37 1.86
CA ASN A 39 12.04 7.83 2.70
C ASN A 39 12.31 9.33 2.52
N ALA A 40 12.31 9.83 1.29
CA ALA A 40 12.45 11.26 1.00
C ALA A 40 11.30 12.07 1.63
N GLN A 41 10.09 11.54 1.63
CA GLN A 41 8.95 12.18 2.31
C GLN A 41 9.14 12.21 3.83
N MET A 42 9.62 11.11 4.43
CA MET A 42 9.92 11.05 5.87
C MET A 42 11.05 12.01 6.25
N GLU A 43 12.08 12.12 5.43
CA GLU A 43 13.17 13.10 5.60
C GLU A 43 12.64 14.54 5.56
N ASN A 44 11.77 14.87 4.60
CA ASN A 44 11.11 16.16 4.50
C ASN A 44 10.28 16.50 5.75
N TYR A 45 9.51 15.53 6.28
CA TYR A 45 8.79 15.73 7.53
C TYR A 45 9.74 15.95 8.70
N THR A 46 10.81 15.16 8.79
CA THR A 46 11.84 15.31 9.85
C THR A 46 12.49 16.69 9.77
N ALA A 47 12.90 17.15 8.59
CA ALA A 47 13.49 18.48 8.39
C ALA A 47 12.53 19.60 8.76
N SER A 48 11.25 19.48 8.37
CA SER A 48 10.20 20.44 8.72
C SER A 48 9.98 20.52 10.24
N PHE A 49 9.83 19.36 10.90
CA PHE A 49 9.66 19.31 12.34
C PHE A 49 10.93 19.73 13.10
N THR A 50 12.13 19.46 12.55
CA THR A 50 13.40 19.96 13.13
C THR A 50 13.41 21.48 13.14
N THR A 51 12.96 22.11 12.06
CA THR A 51 12.84 23.57 12.00
C THR A 51 11.83 24.10 13.02
N MET A 52 10.70 23.44 13.20
CA MET A 52 9.64 23.87 14.12
C MET A 52 10.01 23.65 15.59
N LEU A 53 10.73 22.55 15.89
CA LEU A 53 11.08 22.15 17.25
C LEU A 53 12.46 22.66 17.69
N GLY A 54 13.32 23.05 16.73
CA GLY A 54 14.72 23.41 16.99
C GLY A 54 15.58 22.22 17.48
N ASP A 55 15.11 20.97 17.28
CA ASP A 55 15.72 19.76 17.82
C ASP A 55 15.42 18.57 16.90
N GLU A 56 16.47 18.03 16.27
CA GLU A 56 16.35 16.91 15.33
C GLU A 56 15.90 15.61 16.02
N ALA A 57 16.38 15.34 17.25
CA ALA A 57 16.00 14.13 17.96
C ALA A 57 14.51 14.12 18.33
N LYS A 58 13.96 15.29 18.72
CA LYS A 58 12.52 15.45 18.97
C LYS A 58 11.71 15.30 17.67
N ALA A 59 12.21 15.87 16.56
CA ALA A 59 11.57 15.75 15.26
C ALA A 59 11.52 14.28 14.79
N GLN A 60 12.63 13.57 14.90
CA GLN A 60 12.70 12.15 14.56
C GLN A 60 11.76 11.31 15.43
N LYS A 61 11.70 11.60 16.73
CA LYS A 61 10.76 10.95 17.64
C LYS A 61 9.31 11.20 17.20
N LEU A 62 8.96 12.45 16.90
CA LEU A 62 7.61 12.79 16.43
C LEU A 62 7.24 12.05 15.15
N VAL A 63 8.13 12.02 14.13
CA VAL A 63 7.91 11.26 12.89
C VAL A 63 7.70 9.78 13.17
N ASN A 64 8.49 9.18 14.07
CA ASN A 64 8.33 7.78 14.46
C ASN A 64 7.02 7.52 15.21
N ASP A 65 6.57 8.44 16.05
CA ASP A 65 5.29 8.32 16.75
C ASP A 65 4.11 8.45 15.77
N LEU A 66 4.19 9.36 14.78
CA LEU A 66 3.21 9.49 13.71
C LEU A 66 3.15 8.25 12.81
N LYS A 67 4.28 7.61 12.50
CA LYS A 67 4.32 6.32 11.77
C LYS A 67 3.57 5.22 12.52
N LYS A 68 3.75 5.14 13.85
CA LYS A 68 3.02 4.17 14.68
C LYS A 68 1.52 4.46 14.69
N GLU A 69 1.16 5.74 14.73
CA GLU A 69 -0.24 6.18 14.73
C GLU A 69 -0.89 5.87 13.36
N ALA A 70 -0.21 6.11 12.24
CA ALA A 70 -0.66 5.72 10.90
C ALA A 70 -0.91 4.21 10.81
N ALA A 71 -0.01 3.40 11.36
CA ALA A 71 -0.15 1.94 11.40
C ALA A 71 -1.29 1.43 12.33
N ALA A 72 -1.88 2.30 13.15
CA ALA A 72 -2.91 1.93 14.13
C ALA A 72 -4.28 2.59 13.88
N THR A 73 -4.35 3.52 12.95
CA THR A 73 -5.53 4.35 12.70
C THR A 73 -5.93 4.33 11.22
N PRO A 74 -7.14 4.76 10.85
CA PRO A 74 -7.54 4.84 9.45
C PRO A 74 -6.93 6.03 8.68
N PHE A 75 -6.04 6.80 9.31
CA PHE A 75 -5.37 7.95 8.70
C PHE A 75 -3.95 7.61 8.27
N GLY A 76 -3.61 7.97 7.03
CA GLY A 76 -2.28 7.79 6.49
C GLY A 76 -1.23 8.70 7.14
N MET A 77 0.05 8.30 7.00
CA MET A 77 1.18 9.10 7.49
C MET A 77 1.14 10.55 7.00
N GLN A 78 0.71 10.78 5.77
CA GLN A 78 0.60 12.11 5.19
C GLN A 78 -0.42 12.97 5.92
N ASP A 79 -1.61 12.44 6.21
CA ASP A 79 -2.69 13.17 6.88
C ASP A 79 -2.29 13.56 8.31
N LEU A 80 -1.66 12.62 9.03
CA LEU A 80 -1.18 12.85 10.38
C LEU A 80 -0.04 13.88 10.42
N ALA A 81 0.96 13.77 9.53
CA ALA A 81 2.07 14.70 9.47
C ALA A 81 1.61 16.13 9.12
N GLN A 82 0.73 16.29 8.13
CA GLN A 82 0.17 17.60 7.77
C GLN A 82 -0.68 18.20 8.89
N SER A 83 -1.44 17.36 9.58
CA SER A 83 -2.24 17.81 10.74
C SER A 83 -1.35 18.26 11.90
N ALA A 84 -0.29 17.51 12.21
CA ALA A 84 0.69 17.90 13.22
C ALA A 84 1.39 19.22 12.85
N GLN A 85 1.86 19.35 11.59
CA GLN A 85 2.44 20.59 11.08
C GLN A 85 1.48 21.77 11.20
N THR A 86 0.20 21.58 10.84
CA THR A 86 -0.81 22.63 10.96
C THR A 86 -0.96 23.08 12.42
N LEU A 87 -1.21 22.17 13.35
CA LEU A 87 -1.41 22.51 14.76
C LEU A 87 -0.18 23.20 15.36
N MET A 88 1.02 22.70 15.05
CA MET A 88 2.27 23.27 15.52
C MET A 88 2.57 24.64 14.90
N SER A 89 2.24 24.87 13.63
CA SER A 89 2.37 26.18 12.96
C SER A 89 1.50 27.25 13.62
N PHE A 90 0.41 26.86 14.27
CA PHE A 90 -0.44 27.75 15.04
C PHE A 90 -0.06 27.82 16.53
N GLY A 91 1.13 27.32 16.90
CA GLY A 91 1.75 27.54 18.21
C GLY A 91 1.56 26.42 19.24
N MET A 92 1.01 25.26 18.84
CA MET A 92 0.90 24.11 19.74
C MET A 92 2.23 23.37 19.88
N SER A 93 2.50 22.83 21.07
CA SER A 93 3.60 21.88 21.26
C SER A 93 3.33 20.56 20.51
N ALA A 94 4.37 19.77 20.25
CA ALA A 94 4.21 18.47 19.59
C ALA A 94 3.29 17.52 20.38
N GLU A 95 3.44 17.50 21.71
CA GLU A 95 2.63 16.68 22.60
C GLU A 95 1.14 17.09 22.58
N GLU A 96 0.91 18.41 22.59
CA GLU A 96 -0.46 18.91 22.50
C GLU A 96 -1.07 18.65 21.14
N ALA A 97 -0.33 18.84 20.06
CA ALA A 97 -0.76 18.53 18.70
C ALA A 97 -1.18 17.06 18.58
N GLN A 98 -0.36 16.10 19.05
CA GLN A 98 -0.70 14.67 19.06
C GLN A 98 -1.98 14.38 19.86
N LYS A 99 -2.11 14.99 21.05
CA LYS A 99 -3.32 14.85 21.86
C LYS A 99 -4.57 15.35 21.13
N ARG A 100 -4.46 16.52 20.45
CA ARG A 100 -5.58 17.09 19.70
C ARG A 100 -5.90 16.26 18.45
N MET A 101 -4.88 15.80 17.74
CA MET A 101 -5.07 14.92 16.58
C MET A 101 -5.91 13.68 16.93
N LYS A 102 -5.68 13.06 18.09
CA LYS A 102 -6.47 11.93 18.56
C LYS A 102 -7.95 12.28 18.75
N GLN A 103 -8.22 13.44 19.35
CA GLN A 103 -9.59 13.93 19.54
C GLN A 103 -10.27 14.29 18.19
N LEU A 104 -9.54 14.97 17.30
CA LEU A 104 -10.01 15.33 15.97
C LEU A 104 -10.27 14.08 15.11
N GLY A 105 -9.40 13.06 15.22
CA GLY A 105 -9.53 11.78 14.57
C GLY A 105 -10.77 11.00 15.02
N ASP A 106 -11.04 10.94 16.31
CA ASP A 106 -12.26 10.31 16.84
C ASP A 106 -13.52 10.98 16.30
N ILE A 107 -13.54 12.32 16.25
CA ILE A 107 -14.71 13.08 15.75
C ILE A 107 -14.89 12.91 14.24
N SER A 108 -13.80 12.87 13.47
CA SER A 108 -13.85 12.69 12.02
C SER A 108 -14.22 11.27 11.59
N GLN A 109 -14.18 10.29 12.49
CA GLN A 109 -14.60 8.90 12.25
C GLN A 109 -13.89 8.25 11.05
N GLY A 110 -12.60 8.52 10.87
CA GLY A 110 -11.81 7.96 9.79
C GLY A 110 -11.93 8.69 8.43
N ASP A 111 -12.66 9.78 8.37
CA ASP A 111 -12.75 10.61 7.17
C ASP A 111 -11.61 11.64 7.16
N ALA A 112 -10.64 11.46 6.24
CA ALA A 112 -9.44 12.30 6.16
C ALA A 112 -9.76 13.77 5.85
N GLU A 113 -10.77 14.07 5.03
CA GLU A 113 -11.15 15.44 4.70
C GLU A 113 -11.79 16.15 5.89
N LYS A 114 -12.64 15.45 6.65
CA LYS A 114 -13.19 15.99 7.91
C LYS A 114 -12.08 16.21 8.94
N PHE A 115 -11.14 15.26 9.07
CA PHE A 115 -10.00 15.36 9.96
C PHE A 115 -9.16 16.62 9.67
N LYS A 116 -8.82 16.83 8.40
CA LYS A 116 -8.08 17.99 7.93
C LYS A 116 -8.84 19.31 8.16
N SER A 117 -10.14 19.33 7.85
CA SER A 117 -11.00 20.49 8.07
C SER A 117 -11.13 20.85 9.56
N LEU A 118 -11.35 19.86 10.42
CA LEU A 118 -11.40 20.03 11.87
C LEU A 118 -10.06 20.50 12.43
N THR A 119 -8.94 19.94 11.94
CA THR A 119 -7.59 20.34 12.34
C THR A 119 -7.35 21.82 12.06
N LEU A 120 -7.68 22.27 10.86
CA LEU A 120 -7.51 23.66 10.46
C LEU A 120 -8.39 24.60 11.30
N ALA A 121 -9.68 24.29 11.43
CA ALA A 121 -10.60 25.09 12.22
C ALA A 121 -10.18 25.19 13.69
N PHE A 122 -9.72 24.06 14.28
CA PHE A 122 -9.23 24.03 15.64
C PHE A 122 -7.94 24.83 15.81
N ALA A 123 -6.99 24.74 14.88
CA ALA A 123 -5.75 25.48 14.90
C ALA A 123 -5.99 27.00 14.81
N GLN A 124 -6.83 27.44 13.88
CA GLN A 124 -7.20 28.84 13.70
C GLN A 124 -7.88 29.41 14.94
N MET A 125 -8.88 28.71 15.47
CA MET A 125 -9.58 29.06 16.68
C MET A 125 -8.60 29.16 17.88
N SER A 126 -7.71 28.19 18.03
CA SER A 126 -6.73 28.18 19.12
C SER A 126 -5.78 29.40 19.05
N SER A 127 -5.34 29.76 17.86
CA SER A 127 -4.49 30.94 17.64
C SER A 127 -5.21 32.25 17.94
N THR A 128 -6.51 32.36 17.66
CA THR A 128 -7.31 33.55 17.96
C THR A 128 -7.76 33.62 19.42
N GLY A 129 -7.66 32.52 20.15
CA GLY A 129 -8.06 32.38 21.55
C GLY A 129 -9.58 32.30 21.77
N LYS A 130 -10.40 32.37 20.73
CA LYS A 130 -11.88 32.35 20.80
C LYS A 130 -12.50 31.72 19.58
N LEU A 131 -13.70 31.14 19.76
CA LEU A 131 -14.48 30.58 18.66
C LEU A 131 -15.13 31.71 17.84
N THR A 132 -14.92 31.70 16.54
CA THR A 132 -15.58 32.59 15.58
C THR A 132 -16.73 31.85 14.86
N GLY A 133 -17.63 32.63 14.20
CA GLY A 133 -18.70 32.03 13.39
C GLY A 133 -18.17 31.20 12.22
N GLN A 134 -17.02 31.57 11.66
CA GLN A 134 -16.37 30.82 10.58
C GLN A 134 -15.84 29.47 11.06
N ASP A 135 -15.12 29.47 12.19
CA ASP A 135 -14.58 28.23 12.79
C ASP A 135 -15.72 27.27 13.16
N LEU A 136 -16.78 27.82 13.78
CA LEU A 136 -17.98 27.05 14.14
C LEU A 136 -18.60 26.38 12.89
N MET A 137 -18.77 27.11 11.80
CA MET A 137 -19.35 26.56 10.57
C MET A 137 -18.47 25.48 9.94
N GLN A 138 -17.13 25.65 9.98
CA GLN A 138 -16.21 24.61 9.51
C GLN A 138 -16.31 23.35 10.37
N MET A 139 -16.37 23.48 11.70
CA MET A 139 -16.53 22.36 12.62
C MET A 139 -17.87 21.65 12.42
N ILE A 140 -18.96 22.41 12.25
CA ILE A 140 -20.31 21.83 11.97
C ILE A 140 -20.32 21.07 10.65
N ASN A 141 -19.74 21.63 9.58
CA ASN A 141 -19.66 20.98 8.27
C ASN A 141 -18.82 19.69 8.30
N ALA A 142 -17.82 19.63 9.18
CA ALA A 142 -17.06 18.43 9.45
C ALA A 142 -17.75 17.44 10.43
N GLY A 143 -18.96 17.76 10.89
CA GLY A 143 -19.80 16.87 11.70
C GLY A 143 -19.71 17.09 13.21
N PHE A 144 -19.09 18.18 13.67
CA PHE A 144 -18.98 18.49 15.10
C PHE A 144 -19.47 19.91 15.44
N ASN A 145 -20.44 19.99 16.34
CA ASN A 145 -20.92 21.26 16.86
C ASN A 145 -20.44 21.43 18.33
N PRO A 146 -19.35 22.17 18.59
CA PRO A 146 -18.84 22.34 19.95
C PRO A 146 -19.84 23.03 20.88
N LEU A 147 -20.75 23.87 20.36
CA LEU A 147 -21.76 24.54 21.19
C LEU A 147 -22.78 23.54 21.77
N GLU A 148 -23.04 22.41 21.13
CA GLU A 148 -23.89 21.35 21.71
C GLU A 148 -23.25 20.72 22.94
N GLU A 149 -21.95 20.45 22.90
CA GLU A 149 -21.21 19.91 24.04
C GLU A 149 -21.14 20.94 25.19
N ILE A 150 -20.89 22.22 24.86
CA ILE A 150 -20.87 23.30 25.84
C ILE A 150 -22.28 23.48 26.45
N SER A 151 -23.35 23.44 25.63
CA SER A 151 -24.74 23.50 26.09
C SER A 151 -25.05 22.39 27.09
N ARG A 152 -24.67 21.15 26.76
CA ARG A 152 -24.88 19.97 27.61
C ARG A 152 -24.18 20.10 28.96
N LYS A 153 -22.97 20.68 28.97
CA LYS A 153 -22.14 20.86 30.16
C LYS A 153 -22.61 22.02 31.04
N THR A 154 -23.04 23.11 30.41
CA THR A 154 -23.38 24.37 31.11
C THR A 154 -24.89 24.55 31.38
N GLY A 155 -25.74 23.81 30.67
CA GLY A 155 -27.20 23.99 30.70
C GLY A 155 -27.70 25.20 29.90
N LYS A 156 -26.80 25.99 29.26
CA LYS A 156 -27.19 27.13 28.43
C LYS A 156 -27.75 26.67 27.09
N SER A 157 -28.73 27.41 26.56
CA SER A 157 -29.25 27.14 25.23
C SER A 157 -28.23 27.48 24.13
N ILE A 158 -28.40 26.83 22.95
CA ILE A 158 -27.56 27.12 21.78
C ILE A 158 -27.68 28.61 21.35
N GLY A 159 -28.84 29.22 21.52
CA GLY A 159 -29.06 30.64 21.25
C GLY A 159 -28.18 31.54 22.12
N GLU A 160 -28.25 31.33 23.44
CA GLU A 160 -27.42 32.05 24.41
C GLU A 160 -25.89 31.87 24.09
N LEU A 161 -25.48 30.65 23.76
CA LEU A 161 -24.07 30.38 23.42
C LEU A 161 -23.65 31.07 22.11
N LYS A 162 -24.54 31.19 21.12
CA LYS A 162 -24.27 31.97 19.90
C LYS A 162 -24.17 33.47 20.20
N ASP A 163 -24.99 33.98 21.09
CA ASP A 163 -24.90 35.39 21.55
C ASP A 163 -23.58 35.62 22.30
N GLU A 164 -23.16 34.70 23.16
CA GLU A 164 -21.88 34.74 23.85
C GLU A 164 -20.70 34.64 22.87
N MET A 165 -20.79 33.77 21.88
CA MET A 165 -19.78 33.65 20.83
C MET A 165 -19.64 34.94 20.02
N SER A 166 -20.75 35.61 19.67
CA SER A 166 -20.72 36.89 18.96
C SER A 166 -19.99 38.00 19.77
N LYS A 167 -20.02 37.89 21.07
CA LYS A 167 -19.29 38.79 22.03
C LYS A 167 -17.86 38.32 22.31
N GLY A 168 -17.42 37.20 21.70
CA GLY A 168 -16.09 36.63 21.94
C GLY A 168 -15.93 35.94 23.29
N ALA A 169 -17.03 35.57 23.94
CA ALA A 169 -17.00 34.93 25.26
C ALA A 169 -16.83 33.39 25.21
N ILE A 170 -16.93 32.76 24.04
CA ILE A 170 -16.60 31.36 23.90
C ILE A 170 -15.08 31.25 23.61
N SER A 171 -14.32 30.89 24.62
CA SER A 171 -12.87 30.78 24.52
C SER A 171 -12.44 29.50 23.79
N ALA A 172 -11.21 29.49 23.26
CA ALA A 172 -10.58 28.29 22.68
C ALA A 172 -10.52 27.12 23.68
N ASP A 173 -10.29 27.40 24.97
CA ASP A 173 -10.27 26.40 26.03
C ASP A 173 -11.64 25.74 26.23
N MET A 174 -12.72 26.50 26.17
CA MET A 174 -14.07 25.93 26.26
C MET A 174 -14.37 24.96 25.10
N VAL A 175 -13.90 25.32 23.91
CA VAL A 175 -14.03 24.44 22.73
C VAL A 175 -13.12 23.23 22.86
N ALA A 176 -11.87 23.41 23.30
CA ALA A 176 -10.95 22.33 23.57
C ALA A 176 -11.48 21.31 24.60
N GLU A 177 -12.18 21.81 25.64
CA GLU A 177 -12.90 20.96 26.59
C GLU A 177 -14.12 20.26 25.96
N ALA A 178 -14.82 20.90 25.03
CA ALA A 178 -15.93 20.27 24.29
C ALA A 178 -15.40 19.09 23.43
N PHE A 179 -14.26 19.25 22.75
CA PHE A 179 -13.60 18.16 22.03
C PHE A 179 -13.18 17.03 22.99
N ALA A 180 -12.55 17.38 24.11
CA ALA A 180 -12.15 16.39 25.11
C ALA A 180 -13.35 15.63 25.70
N SER A 181 -14.44 16.33 26.02
CA SER A 181 -15.68 15.71 26.53
C SER A 181 -16.31 14.74 25.52
N ALA A 182 -16.39 15.16 24.26
CA ALA A 182 -16.99 14.37 23.20
C ALA A 182 -16.21 13.09 22.88
N THR A 183 -14.90 13.06 23.16
CA THR A 183 -13.98 11.95 22.85
C THR A 183 -13.47 11.22 24.09
N SER A 184 -13.89 11.58 25.30
CA SER A 184 -13.60 10.84 26.53
C SER A 184 -14.58 9.68 26.74
N GLU A 185 -14.29 8.80 27.70
CA GLU A 185 -15.17 7.70 28.08
C GLU A 185 -16.60 8.18 28.36
N GLY A 186 -17.59 7.57 27.71
CA GLY A 186 -18.97 8.01 27.73
C GLY A 186 -19.31 9.15 26.76
N GLY A 187 -18.33 9.73 26.08
CA GLY A 187 -18.52 10.73 25.05
C GLY A 187 -19.02 10.11 23.74
N ARG A 188 -19.71 10.92 22.93
CA ARG A 188 -20.38 10.49 21.69
C ARG A 188 -19.43 9.88 20.65
N PHE A 189 -18.16 10.32 20.64
CA PHE A 189 -17.14 9.92 19.66
C PHE A 189 -16.02 9.07 20.27
N TYR A 190 -16.15 8.65 21.52
CA TYR A 190 -15.14 7.87 22.21
C TYR A 190 -14.74 6.61 21.45
N GLY A 191 -13.46 6.46 21.15
CA GLY A 191 -12.91 5.28 20.47
C GLY A 191 -13.36 5.10 19.03
N SER A 192 -13.95 6.13 18.39
CA SER A 192 -14.43 6.04 17.01
C SER A 192 -13.31 5.72 16.04
N MET A 193 -12.12 6.30 16.22
CA MET A 193 -10.95 6.06 15.39
C MET A 193 -10.49 4.59 15.47
N GLU A 194 -10.45 4.02 16.69
CA GLU A 194 -10.15 2.61 16.90
C GLU A 194 -11.22 1.69 16.29
N ALA A 195 -12.49 2.05 16.41
CA ALA A 195 -13.56 1.28 15.79
C ALA A 195 -13.48 1.31 14.25
N GLN A 196 -13.14 2.46 13.68
CA GLN A 196 -12.96 2.60 12.23
C GLN A 196 -11.72 1.85 11.71
N SER A 197 -10.62 1.79 12.47
CA SER A 197 -9.43 1.03 12.06
C SER A 197 -9.72 -0.48 11.93
N LYS A 198 -10.73 -0.99 12.63
CA LYS A 198 -11.15 -2.41 12.56
C LYS A 198 -12.10 -2.70 11.39
N THR A 199 -12.58 -1.70 10.67
CA THR A 199 -13.39 -1.89 9.46
C THR A 199 -12.50 -2.38 8.31
N PHE A 200 -13.10 -2.97 7.28
CA PHE A 200 -12.36 -3.39 6.09
C PHE A 200 -11.56 -2.22 5.47
N SER A 201 -12.19 -1.05 5.32
CA SER A 201 -11.52 0.14 4.79
C SER A 201 -10.39 0.61 5.69
N GLY A 202 -10.57 0.61 7.02
CA GLY A 202 -9.53 0.97 7.98
C GLY A 202 -8.35 0.00 7.94
N GLN A 203 -8.62 -1.30 7.86
CA GLN A 203 -7.57 -2.32 7.71
C GLN A 203 -6.81 -2.19 6.39
N MET A 204 -7.51 -1.83 5.29
CA MET A 204 -6.84 -1.56 4.00
C MET A 204 -5.93 -0.34 4.07
N ALA A 205 -6.37 0.76 4.68
CA ALA A 205 -5.54 1.95 4.86
C ALA A 205 -4.29 1.63 5.70
N THR A 206 -4.46 0.93 6.81
CA THR A 206 -3.34 0.45 7.66
C THR A 206 -2.38 -0.46 6.89
N LEU A 207 -2.91 -1.35 6.03
CA LEU A 207 -2.09 -2.22 5.18
C LEU A 207 -1.29 -1.42 4.14
N GLU A 208 -1.90 -0.42 3.51
CA GLU A 208 -1.21 0.45 2.55
C GLU A 208 -0.05 1.20 3.19
N ASP A 209 -0.24 1.80 4.37
CA ASP A 209 0.83 2.45 5.12
C ASP A 209 1.92 1.47 5.58
N GLY A 210 1.53 0.27 6.02
CA GLY A 210 2.46 -0.80 6.37
C GLY A 210 3.33 -1.22 5.18
N VAL A 211 2.72 -1.37 4.00
CA VAL A 211 3.43 -1.69 2.76
C VAL A 211 4.35 -0.55 2.33
N ALA A 212 3.90 0.71 2.43
CA ALA A 212 4.73 1.87 2.12
C ALA A 212 5.94 1.96 3.07
N SER A 213 5.73 1.76 4.37
CA SER A 213 6.80 1.71 5.36
C SER A 213 7.80 0.57 5.10
N LEU A 214 7.31 -0.62 4.74
CA LEU A 214 8.16 -1.76 4.38
C LEU A 214 9.01 -1.45 3.13
N LYS A 215 8.42 -0.87 2.09
CA LYS A 215 9.16 -0.41 0.91
C LYS A 215 10.25 0.60 1.29
N GLY A 216 9.95 1.54 2.20
CA GLY A 216 10.90 2.49 2.75
C GLY A 216 12.09 1.80 3.42
N GLN A 217 11.82 0.83 4.29
CA GLN A 217 12.86 0.07 4.98
C GLN A 217 13.75 -0.71 3.99
N LEU A 218 13.15 -1.35 2.98
CA LEU A 218 13.89 -2.06 1.94
C LEU A 218 14.76 -1.11 1.09
N ALA A 219 14.30 0.11 0.88
CA ALA A 219 15.01 1.11 0.07
C ALA A 219 15.99 1.98 0.89
N GLU A 220 16.11 1.79 2.21
CA GLU A 220 16.90 2.66 3.10
C GLU A 220 18.36 2.74 2.67
N GLY A 221 19.00 1.60 2.39
CA GLY A 221 20.39 1.57 1.90
C GLY A 221 20.57 2.30 0.57
N LEU A 222 19.62 2.15 -0.35
CA LEU A 222 19.62 2.85 -1.62
C LEU A 222 19.40 4.36 -1.44
N THR A 223 18.48 4.76 -0.58
CA THR A 223 18.19 6.16 -0.27
C THR A 223 19.44 6.84 0.30
N THR A 224 20.11 6.21 1.26
CA THR A 224 21.34 6.72 1.87
C THR A 224 22.46 6.87 0.84
N MET A 225 22.63 5.89 -0.06
CA MET A 225 23.62 5.96 -1.13
C MET A 225 23.28 7.09 -2.13
N LEU A 226 22.01 7.24 -2.50
CA LEU A 226 21.57 8.29 -3.41
C LEU A 226 21.79 9.69 -2.82
N SER A 227 21.32 9.92 -1.60
CA SER A 227 21.44 11.24 -0.96
C SER A 227 22.87 11.59 -0.53
N GLY A 228 23.60 10.62 0.02
CA GLY A 228 24.93 10.84 0.58
C GLY A 228 26.07 10.81 -0.44
N THR A 229 25.88 10.16 -1.58
CA THR A 229 26.96 9.95 -2.55
C THR A 229 26.59 10.38 -3.96
N VAL A 230 25.50 9.82 -4.52
CA VAL A 230 25.17 10.02 -5.94
C VAL A 230 24.76 11.47 -6.23
N LEU A 231 23.86 12.04 -5.44
CA LEU A 231 23.39 13.42 -5.66
C LEU A 231 24.48 14.47 -5.49
N PRO A 232 25.35 14.42 -4.45
CA PRO A 232 26.48 15.33 -4.34
C PRO A 232 27.46 15.19 -5.52
N MET A 233 27.75 13.95 -5.97
CA MET A 233 28.63 13.70 -7.11
C MET A 233 28.05 14.28 -8.41
N VAL A 234 26.76 14.02 -8.71
CA VAL A 234 26.10 14.55 -9.91
C VAL A 234 26.03 16.08 -9.86
N ASN A 235 25.77 16.68 -8.71
CA ASN A 235 25.82 18.13 -8.55
C ASN A 235 27.23 18.67 -8.82
N GLY A 236 28.29 17.99 -8.32
CA GLY A 236 29.67 18.32 -8.64
C GLY A 236 29.95 18.29 -10.13
N TRP A 237 29.46 17.28 -10.85
CA TRP A 237 29.60 17.19 -12.30
C TRP A 237 28.87 18.33 -13.04
N VAL A 238 27.69 18.73 -12.58
CA VAL A 238 26.95 19.87 -13.14
C VAL A 238 27.75 21.17 -12.95
N ASP A 239 28.33 21.37 -11.78
CA ASP A 239 29.16 22.54 -11.46
C ASP A 239 30.43 22.54 -12.30
N GLU A 240 31.09 21.39 -12.47
CA GLU A 240 32.26 21.22 -13.31
C GLU A 240 31.99 21.51 -14.78
N LEU A 241 30.90 20.94 -15.34
CA LEU A 241 30.47 21.21 -16.71
C LEU A 241 30.15 22.71 -16.92
N SER A 242 29.44 23.30 -15.96
CA SER A 242 29.09 24.71 -15.99
C SER A 242 30.32 25.61 -15.97
N GLY A 243 31.29 25.31 -15.10
CA GLY A 243 32.57 26.01 -15.00
C GLY A 243 33.45 25.84 -16.26
N ALA A 244 33.51 24.63 -16.79
CA ALA A 244 34.27 24.33 -18.03
C ALA A 244 33.67 25.06 -19.24
N PHE A 245 32.34 25.10 -19.33
CA PHE A 245 31.66 25.87 -20.39
C PHE A 245 31.91 27.38 -20.30
N GLN A 246 31.85 27.93 -19.09
CA GLN A 246 32.14 29.36 -18.87
C GLN A 246 33.55 29.74 -19.24
N LYS A 247 34.51 28.84 -19.04
CA LYS A 247 35.96 29.10 -19.28
C LYS A 247 36.36 28.92 -20.72
N ASP A 248 36.04 27.76 -21.30
CA ASP A 248 36.60 27.30 -22.59
C ASP A 248 35.45 26.94 -23.60
N GLY A 249 34.21 27.31 -23.33
CA GLY A 249 33.05 27.07 -24.19
C GLY A 249 32.82 25.58 -24.45
N VAL A 250 32.45 25.24 -25.69
CA VAL A 250 32.12 23.84 -26.07
C VAL A 250 33.33 22.90 -25.92
N GLN A 251 34.57 23.39 -26.13
CA GLN A 251 35.75 22.56 -25.96
C GLN A 251 35.94 22.18 -24.50
N GLY A 252 35.76 23.11 -23.56
CA GLY A 252 35.80 22.83 -22.14
C GLY A 252 34.78 21.78 -21.72
N LEU A 253 33.57 21.82 -22.28
CA LEU A 253 32.53 20.78 -22.04
C LEU A 253 33.00 19.38 -22.47
N ILE A 254 33.65 19.27 -23.64
CA ILE A 254 34.10 17.97 -24.17
C ILE A 254 35.20 17.39 -23.26
N ASP A 255 36.14 18.23 -22.83
CA ASP A 255 37.22 17.81 -21.97
C ASP A 255 36.75 17.41 -20.56
N ALA A 256 35.88 18.19 -19.95
CA ALA A 256 35.24 17.87 -18.65
C ALA A 256 34.39 16.60 -18.72
N PHE A 257 33.62 16.40 -19.80
CA PHE A 257 32.78 15.23 -19.99
C PHE A 257 33.61 13.93 -20.01
N GLY A 258 34.81 13.97 -20.57
CA GLY A 258 35.73 12.82 -20.56
C GLY A 258 36.12 12.39 -19.13
N GLY A 259 36.44 13.34 -18.26
CA GLY A 259 36.77 13.10 -16.85
C GLY A 259 35.56 12.57 -16.07
N ILE A 260 34.40 13.20 -16.24
CA ILE A 260 33.13 12.78 -15.61
C ILE A 260 32.76 11.35 -16.01
N LEU A 261 32.97 10.98 -17.27
CA LEU A 261 32.69 9.61 -17.74
C LEU A 261 33.59 8.58 -17.05
N GLU A 262 34.88 8.90 -16.85
CA GLU A 262 35.84 8.05 -16.13
C GLU A 262 35.43 7.89 -14.66
N GLU A 263 35.09 8.98 -13.97
CA GLU A 263 34.59 8.95 -12.59
C GLU A 263 33.27 8.16 -12.48
N ALA A 264 32.34 8.32 -13.42
CA ALA A 264 31.07 7.58 -13.44
C ALA A 264 31.29 6.07 -13.59
N VAL A 265 32.21 5.66 -14.49
CA VAL A 265 32.53 4.24 -14.68
C VAL A 265 33.23 3.66 -13.44
N GLN A 266 34.16 4.41 -12.84
CA GLN A 266 34.81 4.00 -11.59
C GLN A 266 33.80 3.86 -10.48
N PHE A 267 32.94 4.84 -10.28
CA PHE A 267 31.87 4.81 -9.27
C PHE A 267 30.93 3.60 -9.44
N ILE A 268 30.44 3.34 -10.66
CA ILE A 268 29.61 2.18 -10.94
C ILE A 268 30.35 0.88 -10.59
N SER A 269 31.64 0.77 -10.95
CA SER A 269 32.42 -0.43 -10.65
C SER A 269 32.61 -0.66 -9.15
N GLU A 270 32.77 0.41 -8.37
CA GLU A 270 32.96 0.35 -6.91
C GLU A 270 31.62 0.07 -6.18
N GLN A 271 30.51 0.62 -6.67
CA GLN A 271 29.20 0.51 -6.01
C GLN A 271 28.41 -0.75 -6.42
N LEU A 272 28.71 -1.32 -7.59
CA LEU A 272 28.00 -2.51 -8.08
C LEU A 272 28.01 -3.68 -7.08
N PRO A 273 29.11 -4.03 -6.39
CA PRO A 273 29.12 -5.07 -5.37
C PRO A 273 28.19 -4.75 -4.20
N ILE A 274 28.12 -3.48 -3.77
CA ILE A 274 27.24 -3.03 -2.67
C ILE A 274 25.78 -3.15 -3.07
N VAL A 275 25.41 -2.75 -4.28
CA VAL A 275 24.05 -2.88 -4.80
C VAL A 275 23.65 -4.35 -4.88
N VAL A 276 24.54 -5.23 -5.34
CA VAL A 276 24.32 -6.69 -5.40
C VAL A 276 24.15 -7.27 -4.00
N ASP A 277 24.95 -6.83 -3.02
CA ASP A 277 24.84 -7.29 -1.64
C ASP A 277 23.50 -6.86 -1.00
N ILE A 278 23.11 -5.60 -1.16
CA ILE A 278 21.79 -5.10 -0.72
C ILE A 278 20.67 -5.91 -1.36
N ALA A 279 20.70 -6.13 -2.67
CA ALA A 279 19.69 -6.92 -3.37
C ALA A 279 19.64 -8.37 -2.83
N SER A 280 20.80 -8.97 -2.56
CA SER A 280 20.89 -10.31 -1.99
C SER A 280 20.31 -10.38 -0.59
N GLN A 281 20.61 -9.40 0.29
CA GLN A 281 20.06 -9.33 1.64
C GLN A 281 18.53 -9.16 1.64
N ILE A 282 18.00 -8.35 0.72
CA ILE A 282 16.56 -8.19 0.53
C ILE A 282 15.91 -9.51 0.13
N ILE A 283 16.49 -10.22 -0.85
CA ILE A 283 15.98 -11.52 -1.30
C ILE A 283 16.02 -12.53 -0.15
N ILE A 284 17.11 -12.59 0.61
CA ILE A 284 17.23 -13.47 1.78
C ILE A 284 16.15 -13.13 2.82
N SER A 285 15.96 -11.86 3.12
CA SER A 285 14.96 -11.40 4.09
C SER A 285 13.53 -11.72 3.65
N LEU A 286 13.22 -11.56 2.36
CA LEU A 286 11.93 -11.94 1.78
C LEU A 286 11.71 -13.46 1.85
N VAL A 287 12.72 -14.26 1.52
CA VAL A 287 12.66 -15.73 1.61
C VAL A 287 12.47 -16.16 3.07
N GLN A 288 13.20 -15.57 4.01
CA GLN A 288 13.06 -15.86 5.43
C GLN A 288 11.67 -15.45 5.96
N GLY A 289 11.19 -14.26 5.60
CA GLY A 289 9.84 -13.79 5.94
C GLY A 289 8.76 -14.71 5.40
N LEU A 290 8.87 -15.12 4.13
CA LEU A 290 7.94 -16.06 3.52
C LEU A 290 8.00 -17.44 4.20
N THR A 291 9.20 -17.95 4.49
CA THR A 291 9.41 -19.23 5.18
C THR A 291 8.82 -19.20 6.59
N SER A 292 8.97 -18.07 7.30
CA SER A 292 8.39 -17.88 8.64
C SER A 292 6.87 -17.75 8.62
N ALA A 293 6.29 -17.23 7.55
CA ALA A 293 4.84 -17.10 7.36
C ALA A 293 4.18 -18.42 6.87
N LEU A 294 4.95 -19.32 6.24
CA LEU A 294 4.44 -20.61 5.71
C LEU A 294 3.64 -21.44 6.73
N PRO A 295 4.07 -21.62 7.99
CA PRO A 295 3.29 -22.37 8.96
C PRO A 295 1.90 -21.76 9.21
N GLN A 296 1.81 -20.43 9.32
CA GLN A 296 0.55 -19.70 9.54
C GLN A 296 -0.35 -19.78 8.32
N ILE A 297 0.22 -19.66 7.12
CA ILE A 297 -0.52 -19.83 5.85
C ILE A 297 -1.05 -21.25 5.73
N THR A 298 -0.24 -22.24 6.12
CA THR A 298 -0.63 -23.64 6.08
C THR A 298 -1.77 -23.91 7.07
N GLU A 299 -1.69 -23.38 8.29
CA GLU A 299 -2.74 -23.51 9.31
C GLU A 299 -4.05 -22.83 8.86
N ALA A 300 -3.97 -21.62 8.31
CA ALA A 300 -5.13 -20.92 7.73
C ALA A 300 -5.74 -21.70 6.54
N ALA A 301 -4.91 -22.25 5.67
CA ALA A 301 -5.35 -23.08 4.55
C ALA A 301 -6.03 -24.36 5.02
N VAL A 302 -5.50 -25.03 6.04
CA VAL A 302 -6.13 -26.21 6.64
C VAL A 302 -7.47 -25.84 7.28
N MET A 303 -7.54 -24.71 8.01
CA MET A 303 -8.81 -24.22 8.58
C MET A 303 -9.86 -23.92 7.50
N LEU A 304 -9.45 -23.26 6.42
CA LEU A 304 -10.33 -22.99 5.28
C LEU A 304 -10.81 -24.30 4.62
N LEU A 305 -9.91 -25.26 4.44
CA LEU A 305 -10.26 -26.57 3.88
C LEU A 305 -11.23 -27.31 4.80
N MET A 306 -11.01 -27.30 6.12
CA MET A 306 -11.92 -27.92 7.09
C MET A 306 -13.30 -27.24 7.09
N THR A 307 -13.33 -25.91 7.01
CA THR A 307 -14.59 -25.15 6.92
C THR A 307 -15.34 -25.46 5.64
N LEU A 308 -14.63 -25.56 4.51
CA LEU A 308 -15.20 -25.97 3.22
C LEU A 308 -15.72 -27.42 3.27
N VAL A 309 -14.93 -28.34 3.80
CA VAL A 309 -15.33 -29.76 3.94
C VAL A 309 -16.55 -29.89 4.83
N ASN A 310 -16.57 -29.22 5.97
CA ASN A 310 -17.72 -29.24 6.88
C ASN A 310 -18.96 -28.62 6.23
N GLY A 311 -18.82 -27.49 5.52
CA GLY A 311 -19.90 -26.88 4.77
C GLY A 311 -20.46 -27.79 3.66
N ILE A 312 -19.58 -28.52 2.97
CA ILE A 312 -20.00 -29.53 1.97
C ILE A 312 -20.73 -30.69 2.66
N ILE A 313 -20.19 -31.19 3.78
CA ILE A 313 -20.83 -32.31 4.53
C ILE A 313 -22.22 -31.89 5.04
N GLU A 314 -22.38 -30.68 5.57
CA GLU A 314 -23.68 -30.17 6.04
C GLU A 314 -24.68 -29.97 4.89
N THR A 315 -24.22 -29.58 3.71
CA THR A 315 -25.09 -29.37 2.54
C THR A 315 -25.30 -30.64 1.71
N LEU A 316 -24.47 -31.68 1.94
CA LEU A 316 -24.49 -32.93 1.15
C LEU A 316 -25.89 -33.61 1.12
N PRO A 317 -26.65 -33.71 2.22
CA PRO A 317 -27.99 -34.33 2.19
C PRO A 317 -28.96 -33.55 1.28
N ALA A 318 -28.90 -32.21 1.30
CA ALA A 318 -29.72 -31.38 0.45
C ALA A 318 -29.30 -31.47 -1.03
N LEU A 319 -27.99 -31.51 -1.29
CA LEU A 319 -27.42 -31.73 -2.63
C LEU A 319 -27.77 -33.10 -3.19
N ILE A 320 -27.72 -34.17 -2.38
CA ILE A 320 -28.10 -35.50 -2.78
C ILE A 320 -29.60 -35.53 -3.14
N THR A 321 -30.45 -34.92 -2.30
CA THR A 321 -31.89 -34.86 -2.58
C THR A 321 -32.19 -34.09 -3.86
N ALA A 322 -31.56 -32.94 -4.05
CA ALA A 322 -31.67 -32.14 -5.27
C ALA A 322 -31.13 -32.89 -6.49
N GLY A 323 -30.00 -33.60 -6.32
CA GLY A 323 -29.38 -34.44 -7.34
C GLY A 323 -30.31 -35.59 -7.78
N ILE A 324 -30.96 -36.28 -6.84
CA ILE A 324 -31.91 -37.35 -7.15
C ILE A 324 -33.12 -36.77 -7.91
N GLN A 325 -33.63 -35.62 -7.49
CA GLN A 325 -34.72 -34.95 -8.20
C GLN A 325 -34.31 -34.53 -9.63
N MET A 326 -33.09 -33.97 -9.75
CA MET A 326 -32.54 -33.58 -11.05
C MET A 326 -32.31 -34.77 -11.96
N ILE A 327 -31.76 -35.88 -11.43
CA ILE A 327 -31.60 -37.12 -12.16
C ILE A 327 -32.95 -37.68 -12.63
N GLY A 328 -33.96 -37.67 -11.76
CA GLY A 328 -35.31 -38.04 -12.11
C GLY A 328 -35.89 -37.24 -13.27
N THR A 329 -35.72 -35.92 -13.22
CA THR A 329 -36.14 -35.00 -14.29
C THR A 329 -35.34 -35.23 -15.58
N ILE A 330 -34.03 -35.45 -15.47
CA ILE A 330 -33.17 -35.75 -16.63
C ILE A 330 -33.51 -37.09 -17.24
N ILE A 331 -33.75 -38.14 -16.43
CA ILE A 331 -34.15 -39.45 -16.91
C ILE A 331 -35.46 -39.36 -17.69
N SER A 332 -36.45 -38.63 -17.15
CA SER A 332 -37.70 -38.39 -17.83
C SER A 332 -37.51 -37.65 -19.17
N GLY A 333 -36.71 -36.58 -19.15
CA GLY A 333 -36.40 -35.80 -20.36
C GLY A 333 -35.56 -36.57 -21.37
N ILE A 334 -34.62 -37.41 -20.90
CA ILE A 334 -33.84 -38.30 -21.79
C ILE A 334 -34.73 -39.38 -22.40
N ALA A 335 -35.63 -39.96 -21.61
CA ALA A 335 -36.56 -40.98 -22.14
C ALA A 335 -37.44 -40.42 -23.25
N GLU A 336 -37.84 -39.15 -23.18
CA GLU A 336 -38.57 -38.47 -24.25
C GLU A 336 -37.69 -38.09 -25.45
N ALA A 337 -36.38 -37.77 -25.21
CA ALA A 337 -35.45 -37.34 -26.24
C ALA A 337 -34.58 -38.50 -26.83
N LEU A 338 -34.59 -39.67 -26.20
CA LEU A 338 -33.72 -40.81 -26.57
C LEU A 338 -33.71 -41.17 -28.07
N PRO A 339 -34.85 -41.16 -28.79
CA PRO A 339 -34.87 -41.49 -30.22
C PRO A 339 -34.06 -40.50 -31.07
N GLN A 340 -33.81 -39.28 -30.58
CA GLN A 340 -33.04 -38.26 -31.30
C GLN A 340 -31.60 -38.13 -30.78
N LEU A 341 -31.36 -38.44 -29.49
CA LEU A 341 -30.05 -38.31 -28.88
C LEU A 341 -29.06 -39.41 -29.23
N ILE A 342 -29.53 -40.64 -29.43
CA ILE A 342 -28.66 -41.76 -29.76
C ILE A 342 -27.86 -41.53 -31.05
N PRO A 343 -28.46 -41.13 -32.17
CA PRO A 343 -27.70 -40.86 -33.39
C PRO A 343 -26.72 -39.67 -33.23
N ALA A 344 -27.12 -38.64 -32.48
CA ALA A 344 -26.27 -37.48 -32.23
C ALA A 344 -25.04 -37.81 -31.33
N ALA A 345 -25.25 -38.64 -30.30
CA ALA A 345 -24.18 -39.10 -29.43
C ALA A 345 -23.16 -39.97 -30.16
N VAL A 346 -23.64 -40.88 -31.01
CA VAL A 346 -22.75 -41.70 -31.86
C VAL A 346 -21.91 -40.83 -32.78
N SER A 347 -22.51 -39.82 -33.42
CA SER A 347 -21.79 -38.89 -34.28
C SER A 347 -20.75 -38.07 -33.50
N ALA A 348 -21.07 -37.60 -32.28
CA ALA A 348 -20.15 -36.86 -31.44
C ALA A 348 -18.94 -37.72 -31.01
N VAL A 349 -19.18 -38.96 -30.58
CA VAL A 349 -18.11 -39.91 -30.23
C VAL A 349 -17.19 -40.18 -31.41
N VAL A 350 -17.75 -40.40 -32.60
CA VAL A 350 -16.95 -40.60 -33.81
C VAL A 350 -16.09 -39.38 -34.12
N GLN A 351 -16.63 -38.16 -33.98
CA GLN A 351 -15.87 -36.92 -34.20
C GLN A 351 -14.75 -36.72 -33.15
N ILE A 352 -14.99 -37.03 -31.86
CA ILE A 352 -13.97 -36.96 -30.81
C ILE A 352 -12.86 -37.98 -31.07
N VAL A 353 -13.20 -39.24 -31.43
CA VAL A 353 -12.21 -40.26 -31.72
C VAL A 353 -11.39 -39.87 -32.96
N GLN A 354 -12.03 -39.33 -33.98
CA GLN A 354 -11.35 -38.85 -35.18
C GLN A 354 -10.40 -37.69 -34.83
N GLY A 355 -10.88 -36.72 -34.06
CA GLY A 355 -10.05 -35.58 -33.58
C GLY A 355 -8.86 -36.02 -32.73
N LEU A 356 -9.00 -37.04 -31.90
CA LEU A 356 -7.89 -37.60 -31.11
C LEU A 356 -6.89 -38.34 -32.02
N LEU A 357 -7.38 -39.14 -32.99
CA LEU A 357 -6.51 -39.84 -33.94
C LEU A 357 -5.74 -38.87 -34.84
N ASP A 358 -6.37 -37.81 -35.30
CA ASP A 358 -5.74 -36.79 -36.16
C ASP A 358 -4.66 -35.99 -35.42
N ASN A 359 -4.81 -35.79 -34.09
CA ASN A 359 -3.85 -35.07 -33.26
C ASN A 359 -2.80 -35.98 -32.59
N LEU A 360 -2.98 -37.28 -32.55
CA LEU A 360 -2.01 -38.23 -31.97
C LEU A 360 -0.60 -38.12 -32.59
N PRO A 361 -0.41 -37.94 -33.93
CA PRO A 361 0.89 -37.69 -34.53
C PRO A 361 1.57 -36.44 -33.98
N MET A 362 0.85 -35.37 -33.70
CA MET A 362 1.35 -34.08 -33.22
C MET A 362 1.84 -34.15 -31.75
N VAL A 363 1.12 -34.91 -30.91
CA VAL A 363 1.53 -35.15 -29.51
C VAL A 363 2.81 -35.99 -29.42
N LEU A 364 2.97 -37.00 -30.32
CA LEU A 364 4.15 -37.86 -30.34
C LEU A 364 5.41 -37.10 -30.83
N GLU A 365 5.27 -36.24 -31.83
CA GLU A 365 6.36 -35.41 -32.34
C GLU A 365 6.83 -34.35 -31.32
N ALA A 366 5.89 -33.75 -30.59
CA ALA A 366 6.16 -32.85 -29.51
C ALA A 366 6.93 -33.54 -28.36
N ALA A 367 6.57 -34.78 -27.98
CA ALA A 367 7.29 -35.56 -26.98
C ALA A 367 8.75 -35.87 -27.40
N LEU A 368 8.95 -36.20 -28.70
CA LEU A 368 10.27 -36.53 -29.27
C LEU A 368 11.21 -35.29 -29.25
N GLN A 369 10.69 -34.11 -29.59
CA GLN A 369 11.49 -32.87 -29.57
C GLN A 369 11.89 -32.45 -28.16
N LEU A 370 11.04 -32.71 -27.16
CA LEU A 370 11.37 -32.46 -25.77
C LEU A 370 12.54 -33.30 -25.29
N VAL A 371 12.55 -34.59 -25.65
CA VAL A 371 13.66 -35.49 -25.33
C VAL A 371 14.96 -35.06 -26.04
N LEU A 372 14.87 -34.69 -27.31
CA LEU A 372 16.04 -34.22 -28.07
C LEU A 372 16.57 -32.91 -27.55
N GLY A 373 15.71 -31.94 -27.19
CA GLY A 373 16.11 -30.66 -26.61
C GLY A 373 16.76 -30.79 -25.22
N LEU A 374 16.24 -31.70 -24.39
CA LEU A 374 16.85 -32.06 -23.11
C LEU A 374 18.23 -32.70 -23.30
N THR A 375 18.36 -33.59 -24.25
CA THR A 375 19.62 -34.28 -24.54
C THR A 375 20.66 -33.30 -25.07
N GLN A 376 20.28 -32.37 -25.96
CA GLN A 376 21.17 -31.34 -26.48
C GLN A 376 21.57 -30.34 -25.37
N GLY A 377 20.63 -29.90 -24.53
CA GLY A 377 20.93 -29.00 -23.42
C GLY A 377 21.87 -29.59 -22.37
N ILE A 378 21.82 -30.90 -22.14
CA ILE A 378 22.78 -31.62 -21.29
C ILE A 378 24.15 -31.70 -21.95
N LEU A 379 24.20 -31.97 -23.26
CA LEU A 379 25.44 -32.03 -24.01
C LEU A 379 26.14 -30.66 -24.12
N ASP A 380 25.40 -29.58 -24.25
CA ASP A 380 25.92 -28.21 -24.31
C ASP A 380 26.38 -27.67 -22.93
N ALA A 381 25.96 -28.32 -21.83
CA ALA A 381 26.33 -27.97 -20.46
C ALA A 381 27.51 -28.80 -19.89
N LEU A 382 27.98 -29.82 -20.63
CA LEU A 382 29.14 -30.66 -20.32
C LEU A 382 30.40 -30.17 -21.11
#